data_ed1fd4143f5e529444c5cfbcee74fc03
#
_entry.id   ed1fd4143f5e529444c5cfbcee74fc03
#
_cell.length_a   1.000
_cell.length_b   1.000
_cell.length_c   1.000
_cell.angle_alpha   90.00
_cell.angle_beta   90.00
_cell.angle_gamma   90.00
#
_symmetry.space_group_name_H-M   'P 1'
#
loop_
_entity.id
_entity.type
_entity.pdbx_description
1 polymer ?
#
loop_
_entity_poly.entity_id
_entity_poly.type
_entity_poly.pdbx_seq_one_letter_code
_entity_poly.pdbx_strand_id
1 'polypeptide(L)'
;MDAGEVNDSTDESMAVDQPNVIGSGSLGGADRNPVGAAIGDGPNPFTNDSDERQFVVTGDQPGYWRVDAYDEYDGGAWVRSGEPSAYDGELRPTGSVIETTTYGVSLERDATVLPTTWEPARVTGADESTLSISAERGVHSDSREPAGGTYTVESYHYDVGPTQLQHTWGAYPISIEQQYTQVPESVPDRVETLGEEISADAETPYETVLAVTEWIDENREYNREVTHDSDGDPVDEFLFEMETANAEYMASSTVMLLRSEGIPARYVTGYAPGEATADADDTYAVRAVNAHAWTEVYFSGHGWVPVDPTPSEERVTAETEAIDXFDHGGAAESARVVGRNRTDRP
;
A
#
# COMPACT_ATOMS: atom_id res chain seq x y z
N MET A 1 -57.80 -7.90 -31.10
CA MET A 1 -56.81 -8.68 -30.32
C MET A 1 -55.50 -7.98 -30.48
N ASP A 2 -55.17 -7.30 -29.44
CA ASP A 2 -54.13 -6.26 -29.40
C ASP A 2 -52.80 -6.87 -29.01
N ALA A 3 -51.82 -6.68 -29.85
CA ALA A 3 -50.46 -7.13 -29.59
C ALA A 3 -49.73 -6.01 -28.86
N GLY A 4 -49.41 -6.26 -27.58
CA GLY A 4 -48.69 -5.27 -26.75
C GLY A 4 -47.24 -5.12 -27.20
N GLU A 5 -46.87 -3.86 -27.39
CA GLU A 5 -45.48 -3.46 -27.62
C GLU A 5 -44.65 -3.66 -26.33
N VAL A 6 -43.54 -4.37 -26.48
CA VAL A 6 -42.53 -4.48 -25.46
C VAL A 6 -41.63 -3.25 -25.58
N ASN A 7 -41.67 -2.40 -24.58
CA ASN A 7 -40.85 -1.20 -24.50
C ASN A 7 -39.45 -1.64 -23.97
N ASP A 8 -38.49 -1.67 -24.85
CA ASP A 8 -37.07 -1.89 -24.50
C ASP A 8 -36.47 -0.59 -23.98
N SER A 9 -36.56 -0.38 -22.67
CA SER A 9 -35.88 0.73 -22.03
C SER A 9 -34.42 0.29 -21.76
N THR A 10 -33.52 0.71 -22.62
CA THR A 10 -32.10 0.68 -22.34
C THR A 10 -31.81 1.56 -21.12
N ASP A 11 -31.53 0.90 -20.02
CA ASP A 11 -31.09 1.57 -18.79
C ASP A 11 -29.64 2.02 -19.03
N GLU A 12 -29.47 3.25 -19.46
CA GLU A 12 -28.15 3.92 -19.43
C GLU A 12 -27.88 4.27 -17.97
N SER A 13 -27.26 3.33 -17.25
CA SER A 13 -26.74 3.63 -15.94
C SER A 13 -25.61 4.66 -16.12
N MET A 14 -25.89 5.90 -15.77
CA MET A 14 -24.86 6.91 -15.63
C MET A 14 -23.93 6.44 -14.52
N ALA A 15 -22.71 6.08 -14.88
CA ALA A 15 -21.65 5.86 -13.93
C ALA A 15 -21.44 7.18 -13.18
N VAL A 16 -21.97 7.26 -11.98
CA VAL A 16 -21.69 8.38 -11.08
C VAL A 16 -20.23 8.23 -10.69
N ASP A 17 -19.44 9.20 -11.07
CA ASP A 17 -18.04 9.29 -10.71
C ASP A 17 -17.95 9.25 -9.17
N GLN A 18 -17.60 8.10 -8.62
CA GLN A 18 -17.48 7.92 -7.16
C GLN A 18 -16.22 8.66 -6.72
N PRO A 19 -16.34 9.57 -5.74
CA PRO A 19 -15.14 10.27 -5.26
C PRO A 19 -14.14 9.28 -4.71
N ASN A 20 -12.89 9.47 -5.10
CA ASN A 20 -11.77 8.64 -4.66
C ASN A 20 -11.61 8.78 -3.14
N VAL A 21 -11.91 7.73 -2.40
CA VAL A 21 -11.89 7.72 -0.93
C VAL A 21 -10.63 6.98 -0.46
N ILE A 22 -9.85 7.64 0.40
CA ILE A 22 -8.69 6.99 1.02
C ILE A 22 -9.16 5.76 1.80
N GLY A 23 -8.61 4.62 1.49
CA GLY A 23 -8.88 3.39 2.21
C GLY A 23 -10.20 2.71 1.87
N SER A 24 -10.93 3.15 0.84
CA SER A 24 -11.87 2.22 0.25
C SER A 24 -11.00 1.08 -0.28
N GLY A 25 -10.95 -0.01 0.44
CA GLY A 25 -10.15 -1.19 0.12
C GLY A 25 -10.61 -1.90 -1.13
N SER A 26 -11.39 -1.19 -1.91
CA SER A 26 -11.78 -1.53 -3.24
C SER A 26 -10.61 -1.28 -4.18
N LEU A 27 -9.57 -2.02 -3.96
CA LEU A 27 -8.63 -2.30 -5.02
C LEU A 27 -9.28 -3.39 -5.88
N GLY A 28 -10.37 -3.02 -6.58
CA GLY A 28 -11.07 -3.94 -7.46
C GLY A 28 -12.52 -4.21 -7.09
N GLY A 29 -13.42 -3.60 -7.82
CA GLY A 29 -14.81 -4.03 -7.98
C GLY A 29 -15.78 -3.78 -6.85
N ALA A 30 -16.78 -3.01 -7.18
CA ALA A 30 -17.98 -2.79 -6.36
C ALA A 30 -18.61 -4.12 -5.90
N ASP A 31 -19.11 -4.09 -4.70
CA ASP A 31 -20.06 -5.07 -4.15
C ASP A 31 -19.53 -6.41 -3.64
N ARG A 32 -18.48 -6.38 -2.81
CA ARG A 32 -18.37 -7.46 -1.80
C ARG A 32 -17.32 -7.06 -0.79
N ASN A 33 -17.71 -7.06 0.46
CA ASN A 33 -16.88 -6.87 1.63
C ASN A 33 -15.38 -6.91 1.28
N PRO A 34 -14.81 -5.77 0.88
CA PRO A 34 -13.49 -5.84 0.26
C PRO A 34 -12.44 -5.81 1.32
N VAL A 35 -12.03 -6.96 1.71
CA VAL A 35 -10.93 -7.12 2.61
C VAL A 35 -9.71 -7.59 1.80
N GLY A 36 -9.54 -7.06 0.59
CA GLY A 36 -8.49 -7.60 -0.26
C GLY A 36 -7.85 -6.58 -1.19
N ALA A 37 -6.58 -6.74 -1.41
CA ALA A 37 -5.83 -6.04 -2.45
C ALA A 37 -5.59 -7.01 -3.60
N ALA A 38 -6.32 -6.84 -4.71
CA ALA A 38 -6.14 -7.68 -5.90
C ALA A 38 -4.94 -7.20 -6.70
N ILE A 39 -4.10 -8.13 -7.11
CA ILE A 39 -2.93 -7.84 -7.93
C ILE A 39 -3.33 -7.85 -9.41
N GLY A 40 -3.19 -6.71 -10.07
CA GLY A 40 -3.28 -6.62 -11.52
C GLY A 40 -4.65 -6.38 -12.15
N ASP A 41 -5.76 -6.67 -11.48
CA ASP A 41 -7.10 -6.56 -12.07
C ASP A 41 -7.95 -5.45 -11.45
N GLY A 42 -8.40 -4.50 -12.27
CA GLY A 42 -9.31 -3.43 -11.87
C GLY A 42 -8.65 -2.05 -11.75
N PRO A 43 -9.37 -1.04 -11.27
CA PRO A 43 -8.78 0.30 -11.06
C PRO A 43 -7.78 0.22 -9.90
N ASN A 44 -6.52 0.09 -10.26
CA ASN A 44 -5.42 -0.14 -9.35
C ASN A 44 -4.84 1.20 -8.88
N PRO A 45 -4.82 1.49 -7.57
CA PRO A 45 -4.26 2.75 -7.08
C PRO A 45 -2.76 2.88 -7.36
N PHE A 46 -2.05 1.76 -7.54
CA PHE A 46 -0.61 1.78 -7.83
C PHE A 46 -0.29 2.24 -9.26
N THR A 47 -1.31 2.26 -10.14
CA THR A 47 -1.18 2.82 -11.50
C THR A 47 -1.90 4.17 -11.62
N ASN A 48 -2.35 4.75 -10.51
CA ASN A 48 -3.03 6.05 -10.50
C ASN A 48 -1.98 7.16 -10.59
N ASP A 49 -1.84 7.76 -11.76
CA ASP A 49 -0.88 8.84 -12.00
C ASP A 49 -1.39 10.22 -11.57
N SER A 50 -2.56 10.28 -10.91
CA SER A 50 -3.13 11.56 -10.48
C SER A 50 -2.23 12.29 -9.48
N ASP A 51 -2.00 13.57 -9.72
CA ASP A 51 -1.33 14.48 -8.81
C ASP A 51 -2.21 14.91 -7.63
N GLU A 52 -3.44 14.39 -7.57
CA GLU A 52 -4.44 14.78 -6.59
C GLU A 52 -3.99 14.47 -5.16
N ARG A 53 -3.97 15.50 -4.33
CA ARG A 53 -3.59 15.35 -2.92
C ARG A 53 -4.60 14.46 -2.18
N GLN A 54 -4.10 13.49 -1.48
CA GLN A 54 -4.90 12.62 -0.61
C GLN A 54 -4.93 13.16 0.81
N PHE A 55 -3.77 13.56 1.32
CA PHE A 55 -3.63 14.16 2.64
C PHE A 55 -2.31 14.92 2.73
N VAL A 56 -2.21 15.74 3.78
CA VAL A 56 -0.98 16.48 4.13
C VAL A 56 -0.58 16.07 5.54
N VAL A 57 0.70 15.83 5.74
CA VAL A 57 1.25 15.46 7.05
C VAL A 57 2.14 16.59 7.55
N THR A 58 2.02 16.93 8.83
CA THR A 58 2.89 17.88 9.53
C THR A 58 3.63 17.16 10.65
N GLY A 59 4.94 17.03 10.53
CA GLY A 59 5.79 16.33 11.49
C GLY A 59 7.25 16.34 11.04
N ASP A 60 8.13 16.06 11.96
CA ASP A 60 9.58 16.26 11.80
C ASP A 60 10.21 15.43 10.67
N GLN A 61 9.58 14.30 10.27
CA GLN A 61 10.14 13.41 9.26
C GLN A 61 9.07 12.81 8.36
N PRO A 62 9.37 12.65 7.07
CA PRO A 62 8.48 11.90 6.19
C PRO A 62 8.51 10.41 6.54
N GLY A 63 7.41 9.73 6.35
CA GLY A 63 7.27 8.30 6.64
C GLY A 63 6.53 7.56 5.54
N TYR A 64 6.53 6.24 5.62
CA TYR A 64 5.62 5.39 4.86
C TYR A 64 4.26 5.45 5.57
N TRP A 65 3.25 5.96 4.87
CA TRP A 65 1.92 6.18 5.44
C TRP A 65 1.07 4.94 5.18
N ARG A 66 1.09 4.06 6.16
CA ARG A 66 0.46 2.75 6.10
C ARG A 66 -1.07 2.87 6.17
N VAL A 67 -1.75 2.21 5.25
CA VAL A 67 -3.20 2.06 5.23
C VAL A 67 -3.57 0.77 5.97
N ASP A 68 -3.06 -0.38 5.51
CA ASP A 68 -3.26 -1.65 6.21
C ASP A 68 -2.23 -2.70 5.76
N ALA A 69 -2.27 -3.85 6.40
CA ALA A 69 -1.52 -5.03 5.97
C ALA A 69 -2.46 -6.23 5.83
N TYR A 70 -1.96 -7.25 5.15
CA TYR A 70 -2.73 -8.42 4.77
C TYR A 70 -1.91 -9.68 5.04
N ASP A 71 -2.55 -10.68 5.58
CA ASP A 71 -1.88 -11.88 6.09
C ASP A 71 -2.08 -13.11 5.20
N GLU A 72 -3.14 -13.16 4.38
CA GLU A 72 -3.47 -14.32 3.57
C GLU A 72 -3.48 -13.99 2.07
N TYR A 73 -2.83 -14.83 1.27
CA TYR A 73 -2.80 -14.72 -0.19
C TYR A 73 -3.65 -15.83 -0.80
N ASP A 74 -4.55 -15.47 -1.72
CA ASP A 74 -5.47 -16.45 -2.32
C ASP A 74 -5.14 -16.85 -3.78
N GLY A 75 -3.95 -16.49 -4.25
CA GLY A 75 -3.52 -16.79 -5.62
C GLY A 75 -3.76 -15.66 -6.62
N GLY A 76 -4.03 -14.46 -6.13
CA GLY A 76 -4.26 -13.28 -7.00
C GLY A 76 -4.61 -12.04 -6.21
N ALA A 77 -4.93 -12.23 -4.93
CA ALA A 77 -5.25 -11.11 -4.05
C ALA A 77 -4.79 -11.37 -2.63
N TRP A 78 -4.54 -10.30 -1.90
CA TRP A 78 -4.23 -10.33 -0.48
C TRP A 78 -5.47 -10.01 0.33
N VAL A 79 -5.77 -10.83 1.34
CA VAL A 79 -6.93 -10.64 2.22
C VAL A 79 -6.49 -10.63 3.69
N ARG A 80 -7.35 -10.09 4.55
CA ARG A 80 -7.16 -10.12 6.00
C ARG A 80 -8.04 -11.22 6.59
N SER A 81 -7.43 -12.15 7.29
CA SER A 81 -8.17 -13.24 7.96
C SER A 81 -8.67 -12.84 9.35
N GLY A 82 -8.06 -11.82 9.97
CA GLY A 82 -8.39 -11.39 11.33
C GLY A 82 -9.60 -10.46 11.42
N GLU A 83 -10.36 -10.57 12.48
CA GLU A 83 -11.50 -9.68 12.76
C GLU A 83 -11.03 -8.36 13.37
N PRO A 84 -11.57 -7.23 12.93
CA PRO A 84 -11.22 -5.95 13.54
C PRO A 84 -11.78 -5.82 14.96
N SER A 85 -11.16 -4.98 15.75
CA SER A 85 -11.60 -4.65 17.11
C SER A 85 -11.90 -3.17 17.25
N ALA A 86 -12.82 -2.81 18.16
CA ALA A 86 -13.09 -1.40 18.43
C ALA A 86 -11.83 -0.72 18.99
N TYR A 87 -11.58 0.50 18.58
CA TYR A 87 -10.49 1.31 19.10
C TYR A 87 -10.82 1.75 20.54
N ASP A 88 -9.90 1.57 21.47
CA ASP A 88 -10.10 1.88 22.89
C ASP A 88 -9.23 3.06 23.38
N GLY A 89 -8.69 3.84 22.45
CA GLY A 89 -7.93 5.05 22.76
C GLY A 89 -6.42 4.88 22.79
N GLU A 90 -5.91 3.65 22.81
CA GLU A 90 -4.47 3.39 22.85
C GLU A 90 -4.15 1.99 22.32
N LEU A 91 -3.08 1.87 21.56
CA LEU A 91 -2.57 0.59 21.05
C LEU A 91 -1.27 0.25 21.79
N ARG A 92 -1.19 -0.94 22.34
CA ARG A 92 0.02 -1.39 23.05
C ARG A 92 1.13 -1.74 22.06
N PRO A 93 2.38 -1.41 22.35
CA PRO A 93 3.48 -1.73 21.44
C PRO A 93 3.70 -3.25 21.34
N THR A 94 4.19 -3.68 20.18
CA THR A 94 4.52 -5.10 19.95
C THR A 94 5.98 -5.41 20.28
N GLY A 95 6.81 -4.39 20.48
CA GLY A 95 8.22 -4.53 20.79
C GLY A 95 8.71 -3.57 21.87
N SER A 96 10.02 -3.45 21.97
CA SER A 96 10.66 -2.57 22.98
C SER A 96 10.79 -1.15 22.41
N VAL A 97 9.88 -0.29 22.82
CA VAL A 97 9.82 1.13 22.36
C VAL A 97 11.00 1.93 22.91
N ILE A 98 11.63 2.73 22.07
CA ILE A 98 12.66 3.67 22.50
C ILE A 98 12.13 5.10 22.61
N GLU A 99 11.20 5.48 21.73
CA GLU A 99 10.55 6.80 21.77
C GLU A 99 9.21 6.75 21.05
N THR A 100 8.46 7.84 21.15
CA THR A 100 7.25 8.05 20.35
C THR A 100 7.42 9.31 19.53
N THR A 101 6.92 9.29 18.30
CA THR A 101 6.84 10.47 17.45
C THR A 101 5.38 10.90 17.33
N THR A 102 5.15 12.19 17.11
CA THR A 102 3.80 12.74 16.97
C THR A 102 3.73 13.56 15.68
N TYR A 103 2.68 13.37 14.90
CA TYR A 103 2.45 14.13 13.68
C TYR A 103 0.97 14.36 13.46
N GLY A 104 0.65 15.44 12.74
CA GLY A 104 -0.72 15.77 12.36
C GLY A 104 -0.99 15.35 10.91
N VAL A 105 -2.21 14.91 10.65
CA VAL A 105 -2.67 14.60 9.29
C VAL A 105 -3.90 15.43 8.97
N SER A 106 -3.90 16.07 7.80
CA SER A 106 -5.03 16.81 7.25
C SER A 106 -5.50 16.12 5.98
N LEU A 107 -6.72 15.62 5.98
CA LEU A 107 -7.30 14.91 4.84
C LEU A 107 -7.68 15.90 3.73
N GLU A 108 -7.26 15.64 2.51
CA GLU A 108 -7.67 16.39 1.32
C GLU A 108 -8.83 15.68 0.59
N ARG A 109 -9.10 14.42 0.97
CA ARG A 109 -10.17 13.58 0.43
C ARG A 109 -10.93 12.93 1.59
N ASP A 110 -12.15 12.49 1.31
CA ASP A 110 -12.89 11.66 2.26
C ASP A 110 -12.12 10.35 2.52
N ALA A 111 -12.14 9.86 3.74
CA ALA A 111 -11.40 8.66 4.13
C ALA A 111 -12.23 7.71 4.98
N THR A 112 -12.04 6.41 4.78
CA THR A 112 -12.57 5.34 5.63
C THR A 112 -11.43 4.58 6.33
N VAL A 113 -10.18 4.92 6.00
CA VAL A 113 -9.00 4.46 6.73
C VAL A 113 -8.13 5.68 7.00
N LEU A 114 -7.52 5.73 8.18
CA LEU A 114 -6.64 6.83 8.60
C LEU A 114 -5.18 6.37 8.46
N PRO A 115 -4.47 6.86 7.42
CA PRO A 115 -3.05 6.48 7.28
C PRO A 115 -2.21 6.83 8.50
N THR A 116 -1.34 5.87 8.90
CA THR A 116 -0.42 6.04 10.04
C THR A 116 0.97 5.54 9.64
N THR A 117 1.98 5.88 10.41
CA THR A 117 3.28 5.18 10.28
C THR A 117 3.26 3.93 11.18
N TRP A 118 4.09 2.97 10.88
CA TRP A 118 4.30 1.80 11.71
C TRP A 118 5.16 2.19 12.93
N GLU A 119 4.77 1.93 14.14
CA GLU A 119 3.57 1.27 14.66
C GLU A 119 2.69 2.30 15.38
N PRO A 120 1.39 2.42 15.04
CA PRO A 120 0.56 3.43 15.69
C PRO A 120 0.35 3.11 17.18
N ALA A 121 0.48 4.15 18.00
CA ALA A 121 0.27 4.10 19.46
C ALA A 121 -1.08 4.71 19.84
N ARG A 122 -1.43 5.83 19.20
CA ARG A 122 -2.67 6.55 19.51
C ARG A 122 -3.10 7.40 18.32
N VAL A 123 -4.40 7.49 18.11
CA VAL A 123 -5.03 8.40 17.15
C VAL A 123 -6.02 9.28 17.90
N THR A 124 -5.94 10.59 17.72
CA THR A 124 -6.85 11.56 18.35
C THR A 124 -7.29 12.60 17.32
N GLY A 125 -8.42 13.26 17.58
CA GLY A 125 -8.94 14.30 16.68
C GLY A 125 -10.00 13.80 15.70
N ALA A 126 -9.98 12.52 15.35
CA ALA A 126 -11.10 11.84 14.66
C ALA A 126 -12.15 11.41 15.69
N ASP A 127 -13.31 10.97 15.24
CA ASP A 127 -14.34 10.45 16.16
C ASP A 127 -13.97 9.03 16.62
N GLU A 128 -13.28 8.95 17.74
CA GLU A 128 -12.79 7.68 18.29
C GLU A 128 -13.89 6.60 18.43
N SER A 129 -15.16 7.01 18.58
CA SER A 129 -16.26 6.04 18.74
C SER A 129 -16.60 5.28 17.46
N THR A 130 -16.11 5.76 16.31
CA THR A 130 -16.30 5.12 15.01
C THR A 130 -15.06 4.38 14.54
N LEU A 131 -13.94 4.45 15.32
CA LEU A 131 -12.69 3.83 14.89
C LEU A 131 -12.65 2.35 15.27
N SER A 132 -12.12 1.56 14.38
CA SER A 132 -11.79 0.15 14.59
C SER A 132 -10.36 -0.12 14.12
N ILE A 133 -9.77 -1.16 14.66
CA ILE A 133 -8.38 -1.54 14.41
C ILE A 133 -8.38 -2.94 13.80
N SER A 134 -7.76 -3.07 12.62
CA SER A 134 -7.57 -4.39 12.01
C SER A 134 -6.60 -5.24 12.86
N ALA A 135 -6.61 -6.54 12.64
CA ALA A 135 -5.64 -7.45 13.30
C ALA A 135 -4.20 -7.03 13.00
N GLU A 136 -3.96 -6.44 11.84
CA GLU A 136 -2.66 -5.95 11.37
C GLU A 136 -2.41 -4.48 11.71
N ARG A 137 -3.27 -3.88 12.54
CA ARG A 137 -3.14 -2.51 13.08
C ARG A 137 -3.38 -1.37 12.06
N GLY A 138 -4.16 -1.62 11.02
CA GLY A 138 -4.75 -0.53 10.23
C GLY A 138 -5.84 0.17 11.05
N VAL A 139 -5.92 1.48 10.93
CA VAL A 139 -6.93 2.30 11.64
C VAL A 139 -8.07 2.61 10.68
N HIS A 140 -9.22 2.02 10.93
CA HIS A 140 -10.41 2.16 10.09
C HIS A 140 -11.48 3.03 10.76
N SER A 141 -12.28 3.73 9.98
CA SER A 141 -13.42 4.48 10.49
C SER A 141 -14.72 3.93 9.89
N ASP A 142 -15.67 3.56 10.73
CA ASP A 142 -17.01 3.10 10.33
C ASP A 142 -17.83 4.27 9.73
N SER A 143 -17.45 5.51 10.05
CA SER A 143 -17.99 6.70 9.41
C SER A 143 -16.95 7.24 8.42
N ARG A 144 -17.43 7.85 7.36
CA ARG A 144 -16.54 8.50 6.40
C ARG A 144 -15.98 9.80 7.00
N GLU A 145 -14.70 9.87 7.22
CA GLU A 145 -14.01 11.10 7.63
C GLU A 145 -13.97 12.05 6.44
N PRO A 146 -14.50 13.28 6.57
CA PRO A 146 -14.61 14.16 5.39
C PRO A 146 -13.29 14.82 5.00
N ALA A 147 -13.19 15.20 3.74
CA ALA A 147 -12.11 16.09 3.28
C ALA A 147 -12.07 17.35 4.17
N GLY A 148 -10.89 17.80 4.56
CA GLY A 148 -10.67 18.87 5.53
C GLY A 148 -10.65 18.39 6.98
N GLY A 149 -10.97 17.11 7.23
CA GLY A 149 -10.82 16.51 8.56
C GLY A 149 -9.35 16.42 8.97
N THR A 150 -9.09 16.52 10.26
CA THR A 150 -7.72 16.44 10.80
C THR A 150 -7.66 15.47 11.96
N TYR A 151 -6.54 14.77 12.08
CA TYR A 151 -6.26 13.92 13.22
C TYR A 151 -4.78 13.98 13.56
N THR A 152 -4.44 13.55 14.77
CA THR A 152 -3.06 13.46 15.26
C THR A 152 -2.75 12.00 15.57
N VAL A 153 -1.58 11.57 15.17
CA VAL A 153 -1.08 10.22 15.43
C VAL A 153 0.16 10.30 16.33
N GLU A 154 0.18 9.45 17.35
CA GLU A 154 1.40 9.10 18.07
C GLU A 154 1.81 7.72 17.55
N SER A 155 3.07 7.55 17.17
CA SER A 155 3.61 6.26 16.72
C SER A 155 4.82 5.86 17.55
N TYR A 156 4.92 4.56 17.84
CA TYR A 156 6.09 4.00 18.52
C TYR A 156 7.28 3.94 17.57
N HIS A 157 8.44 4.21 18.10
CA HIS A 157 9.69 4.08 17.38
C HIS A 157 10.57 3.00 18.05
N TYR A 158 11.16 2.16 17.22
CA TYR A 158 11.99 1.03 17.65
C TYR A 158 13.42 1.21 17.12
N ASP A 159 14.41 0.93 17.97
CA ASP A 159 15.80 0.91 17.53
C ASP A 159 16.10 -0.44 16.85
N VAL A 160 15.71 -0.55 15.60
CA VAL A 160 15.88 -1.80 14.84
C VAL A 160 16.67 -1.49 13.56
N GLY A 161 17.95 -1.66 13.65
CA GLY A 161 18.84 -1.47 12.52
C GLY A 161 19.58 -2.76 12.14
N PRO A 162 20.41 -2.71 11.11
CA PRO A 162 21.14 -3.89 10.63
C PRO A 162 21.88 -4.67 11.72
N THR A 163 22.52 -3.96 12.65
CA THR A 163 23.30 -4.58 13.74
C THR A 163 22.42 -5.46 14.63
N GLN A 164 21.20 -5.02 14.93
CA GLN A 164 20.27 -5.78 15.76
C GLN A 164 19.70 -6.96 14.98
N LEU A 165 19.30 -6.74 13.72
CA LEU A 165 18.64 -7.75 12.89
C LEU A 165 19.56 -8.91 12.50
N GLN A 166 20.86 -8.65 12.28
CA GLN A 166 21.86 -9.68 11.97
C GLN A 166 21.97 -10.77 13.05
N HIS A 167 21.54 -10.47 14.26
CA HIS A 167 21.63 -11.39 15.38
C HIS A 167 20.32 -12.11 15.71
N THR A 168 19.30 -11.93 14.88
CA THR A 168 18.01 -12.62 15.06
C THR A 168 18.07 -14.04 14.47
N TRP A 169 17.33 -14.94 15.10
CA TRP A 169 17.23 -16.33 14.67
C TRP A 169 15.77 -16.65 14.35
N GLY A 170 15.56 -17.67 13.54
CA GLY A 170 14.23 -18.07 13.10
C GLY A 170 13.37 -18.78 14.15
N ALA A 171 13.34 -18.27 15.39
CA ALA A 171 12.52 -18.82 16.46
C ALA A 171 11.32 -17.92 16.70
N TYR A 172 10.26 -18.14 15.96
CA TYR A 172 9.06 -17.28 15.96
C TYR A 172 8.00 -17.75 16.94
N PRO A 173 7.16 -16.84 17.48
CA PRO A 173 5.96 -17.28 18.19
C PRO A 173 5.09 -18.15 17.28
N ILE A 174 4.54 -19.23 17.80
CA ILE A 174 3.78 -20.22 17.01
C ILE A 174 2.66 -19.55 16.18
N SER A 175 1.95 -18.59 16.78
CA SER A 175 0.87 -17.88 16.07
C SER A 175 1.38 -17.05 14.89
N ILE A 176 2.54 -16.41 15.04
CA ILE A 176 3.17 -15.63 13.98
C ILE A 176 3.64 -16.58 12.86
N GLU A 177 4.34 -17.63 13.23
CA GLU A 177 4.83 -18.62 12.26
C GLU A 177 3.67 -19.21 11.46
N GLN A 178 2.64 -19.73 12.14
CA GLN A 178 1.49 -20.36 11.48
C GLN A 178 0.70 -19.43 10.58
N GLN A 179 0.60 -18.15 10.92
CA GLN A 179 -0.21 -17.20 10.17
C GLN A 179 0.55 -16.57 9.00
N TYR A 180 1.84 -16.29 9.16
CA TYR A 180 2.58 -15.44 8.24
C TYR A 180 3.69 -16.17 7.45
N THR A 181 3.71 -17.51 7.49
CA THR A 181 4.59 -18.31 6.60
C THR A 181 3.78 -19.18 5.62
N GLN A 182 2.50 -18.90 5.45
CA GLN A 182 1.65 -19.67 4.53
C GLN A 182 1.94 -19.31 3.07
N VAL A 183 2.21 -20.33 2.27
CA VAL A 183 2.29 -20.26 0.81
C VAL A 183 1.14 -21.12 0.27
N PRO A 184 0.18 -20.56 -0.44
CA PRO A 184 -0.96 -21.34 -0.93
C PRO A 184 -0.59 -22.25 -2.10
N GLU A 185 -1.37 -23.32 -2.29
CA GLU A 185 -1.17 -24.29 -3.38
C GLU A 185 -1.23 -23.68 -4.79
N SER A 186 -1.78 -22.47 -4.93
CA SER A 186 -1.82 -21.76 -6.21
C SER A 186 -0.44 -21.26 -6.65
N VAL A 187 0.45 -21.01 -5.69
CA VAL A 187 1.83 -20.57 -5.97
C VAL A 187 2.65 -21.81 -6.36
N PRO A 188 3.20 -21.85 -7.57
CA PRO A 188 3.96 -23.05 -8.02
C PRO A 188 5.25 -23.30 -7.22
N ASP A 189 5.61 -24.58 -7.09
CA ASP A 189 6.81 -25.05 -6.37
C ASP A 189 8.11 -24.38 -6.85
N ARG A 190 8.15 -23.85 -8.09
CA ARG A 190 9.35 -23.15 -8.59
C ARG A 190 9.64 -21.85 -7.84
N VAL A 191 8.65 -21.27 -7.17
CA VAL A 191 8.83 -20.08 -6.32
C VAL A 191 9.64 -20.46 -5.07
N GLU A 192 9.27 -21.57 -4.42
CA GLU A 192 10.05 -22.13 -3.29
C GLU A 192 11.48 -22.46 -3.72
N THR A 193 11.62 -23.15 -4.88
CA THR A 193 12.95 -23.47 -5.42
C THR A 193 13.80 -22.20 -5.64
N LEU A 194 13.20 -21.14 -6.16
CA LEU A 194 13.90 -19.86 -6.33
C LEU A 194 14.29 -19.24 -4.99
N GLY A 195 13.42 -19.31 -3.99
CA GLY A 195 13.70 -18.85 -2.63
C GLY A 195 14.94 -19.56 -2.05
N GLU A 196 14.96 -20.89 -2.16
CA GLU A 196 16.12 -21.71 -1.73
C GLU A 196 17.41 -21.33 -2.46
N GLU A 197 17.32 -21.05 -3.77
CA GLU A 197 18.50 -20.65 -4.57
C GLU A 197 19.03 -19.27 -4.15
N ILE A 198 18.12 -18.31 -3.93
CA ILE A 198 18.47 -16.95 -3.52
C ILE A 198 19.10 -16.96 -2.12
N SER A 199 18.52 -17.73 -1.20
CA SER A 199 18.95 -17.76 0.21
C SER A 199 20.09 -18.73 0.51
N ALA A 200 20.65 -19.40 -0.50
CA ALA A 200 21.60 -20.51 -0.32
C ALA A 200 22.82 -20.18 0.55
N ASP A 201 23.27 -18.94 0.54
CA ASP A 201 24.43 -18.48 1.33
C ASP A 201 24.02 -17.69 2.58
N ALA A 202 22.71 -17.49 2.82
CA ALA A 202 22.22 -16.75 3.98
C ALA A 202 22.23 -17.62 5.24
N GLU A 203 22.74 -17.09 6.35
CA GLU A 203 22.80 -17.80 7.62
C GLU A 203 21.73 -17.31 8.62
N THR A 204 21.11 -16.16 8.35
CA THR A 204 20.11 -15.55 9.23
C THR A 204 18.90 -15.06 8.44
N PRO A 205 17.74 -14.91 9.10
CA PRO A 205 16.57 -14.32 8.43
C PRO A 205 16.86 -12.94 7.81
N TYR A 206 17.69 -12.14 8.46
CA TYR A 206 18.06 -10.81 7.94
C TYR A 206 18.86 -10.93 6.62
N GLU A 207 19.80 -11.88 6.57
CA GLU A 207 20.58 -12.13 5.34
C GLU A 207 19.68 -12.65 4.21
N THR A 208 18.68 -13.48 4.52
CA THR A 208 17.68 -13.93 3.53
C THR A 208 16.90 -12.73 2.99
N VAL A 209 16.45 -11.82 3.87
CA VAL A 209 15.72 -10.60 3.44
C VAL A 209 16.59 -9.77 2.49
N LEU A 210 17.87 -9.57 2.84
CA LEU A 210 18.80 -8.82 1.98
C LEU A 210 18.98 -9.51 0.62
N ALA A 211 19.19 -10.83 0.63
CA ALA A 211 19.37 -11.58 -0.63
C ALA A 211 18.14 -11.50 -1.54
N VAL A 212 16.94 -11.63 -0.96
CA VAL A 212 15.69 -11.53 -1.72
C VAL A 212 15.51 -10.12 -2.30
N THR A 213 15.71 -9.08 -1.50
CA THR A 213 15.55 -7.70 -1.99
C THR A 213 16.60 -7.33 -3.03
N GLU A 214 17.84 -7.77 -2.84
CA GLU A 214 18.93 -7.57 -3.81
C GLU A 214 18.63 -8.31 -5.13
N TRP A 215 18.13 -9.55 -5.04
CA TRP A 215 17.74 -10.31 -6.23
C TRP A 215 16.68 -9.59 -7.05
N ILE A 216 15.64 -9.03 -6.39
CA ILE A 216 14.59 -8.28 -7.07
C ILE A 216 15.19 -7.03 -7.74
N ASP A 217 15.98 -6.26 -7.02
CA ASP A 217 16.63 -5.04 -7.53
C ASP A 217 17.54 -5.32 -8.74
N GLU A 218 18.25 -6.44 -8.74
CA GLU A 218 19.16 -6.82 -9.82
C GLU A 218 18.46 -7.42 -11.05
N ASN A 219 17.28 -8.02 -10.87
CA ASN A 219 16.62 -8.79 -11.93
C ASN A 219 15.33 -8.19 -12.45
N ARG A 220 14.80 -7.15 -11.80
CA ARG A 220 13.51 -6.54 -12.16
C ARG A 220 13.61 -5.02 -12.17
N GLU A 221 12.99 -4.40 -13.15
CA GLU A 221 12.92 -2.95 -13.25
C GLU A 221 11.57 -2.43 -12.73
N TYR A 222 11.58 -1.30 -12.07
CA TYR A 222 10.35 -0.68 -11.57
C TYR A 222 9.65 0.07 -12.69
N ASN A 223 8.34 -0.14 -12.84
CA ASN A 223 7.50 0.59 -13.76
C ASN A 223 6.07 0.66 -13.22
N ARG A 224 5.60 1.85 -12.90
CA ARG A 224 4.28 2.09 -12.33
C ARG A 224 3.13 1.63 -13.25
N GLU A 225 3.30 1.78 -14.57
CA GLU A 225 2.24 1.58 -15.56
C GLU A 225 2.02 0.11 -15.94
N VAL A 226 2.79 -0.80 -15.35
CA VAL A 226 2.68 -2.22 -15.70
C VAL A 226 1.33 -2.77 -15.21
N THR A 227 0.57 -3.31 -16.15
CA THR A 227 -0.60 -4.12 -15.89
C THR A 227 -0.34 -5.52 -16.41
N HIS A 228 -0.81 -6.49 -15.70
CA HIS A 228 -0.67 -7.88 -16.09
C HIS A 228 -2.03 -8.42 -16.55
N ASP A 229 -2.05 -9.12 -17.66
CA ASP A 229 -3.28 -9.65 -18.29
C ASP A 229 -3.07 -11.13 -18.60
N SER A 230 -3.06 -11.96 -17.57
CA SER A 230 -2.86 -13.38 -17.68
C SER A 230 -3.73 -14.12 -16.66
N ASP A 231 -3.98 -15.41 -16.95
CA ASP A 231 -4.75 -16.31 -16.07
C ASP A 231 -3.84 -17.03 -15.04
N GLY A 232 -2.53 -16.69 -14.99
CA GLY A 232 -1.56 -17.31 -14.08
C GLY A 232 -1.52 -16.65 -12.70
N ASP A 233 -0.70 -17.20 -11.82
CA ASP A 233 -0.47 -16.58 -10.50
C ASP A 233 0.45 -15.37 -10.67
N PRO A 234 0.04 -14.16 -10.23
CA PRO A 234 0.84 -12.93 -10.43
C PRO A 234 2.25 -12.99 -9.83
N VAL A 235 2.44 -13.68 -8.71
CA VAL A 235 3.75 -13.83 -8.07
C VAL A 235 4.67 -14.68 -8.96
N ASP A 236 4.16 -15.80 -9.43
CA ASP A 236 4.89 -16.71 -10.32
C ASP A 236 5.28 -15.99 -11.62
N GLU A 237 4.34 -15.29 -12.23
CA GLU A 237 4.59 -14.57 -13.48
C GLU A 237 5.60 -13.44 -13.31
N PHE A 238 5.50 -12.68 -12.22
CA PHE A 238 6.50 -11.64 -11.93
C PHE A 238 7.90 -12.25 -11.81
N LEU A 239 8.02 -13.32 -11.04
CA LEU A 239 9.33 -13.91 -10.75
C LEU A 239 9.99 -14.57 -11.98
N PHE A 240 9.21 -15.05 -12.97
CA PHE A 240 9.76 -15.85 -14.05
C PHE A 240 9.50 -15.31 -15.46
N GLU A 241 8.54 -14.41 -15.64
CA GLU A 241 8.11 -14.00 -16.98
C GLU A 241 8.12 -12.48 -17.22
N MET A 242 8.03 -11.65 -16.17
CA MET A 242 8.01 -10.19 -16.31
C MET A 242 9.41 -9.59 -16.13
N GLU A 243 9.76 -8.60 -16.94
CA GLU A 243 11.02 -7.84 -16.78
C GLU A 243 10.79 -6.59 -15.92
N THR A 244 9.58 -6.03 -16.00
CA THR A 244 9.22 -4.81 -15.27
C THR A 244 7.96 -5.01 -14.44
N ALA A 245 7.86 -4.34 -13.29
CA ALA A 245 6.68 -4.42 -12.43
C ALA A 245 6.54 -3.20 -11.52
N ASN A 246 5.34 -3.03 -10.97
CA ASN A 246 5.09 -2.01 -9.97
C ASN A 246 5.32 -2.57 -8.55
N ALA A 247 5.14 -1.72 -7.53
CA ALA A 247 5.40 -2.07 -6.13
C ALA A 247 4.57 -3.26 -5.62
N GLU A 248 3.34 -3.46 -6.12
CA GLU A 248 2.50 -4.55 -5.62
C GLU A 248 3.04 -5.93 -5.99
N TYR A 249 3.58 -6.08 -7.21
CA TYR A 249 4.23 -7.34 -7.63
C TYR A 249 5.51 -7.58 -6.84
N MET A 250 6.34 -6.55 -6.69
CA MET A 250 7.60 -6.63 -5.96
C MET A 250 7.36 -7.01 -4.49
N ALA A 251 6.44 -6.31 -3.82
CA ALA A 251 6.11 -6.60 -2.42
C ALA A 251 5.49 -7.99 -2.24
N SER A 252 4.52 -8.37 -3.10
CA SER A 252 3.87 -9.70 -3.02
C SER A 252 4.85 -10.83 -3.21
N SER A 253 5.76 -10.70 -4.18
CA SER A 253 6.75 -11.73 -4.46
C SER A 253 7.81 -11.82 -3.36
N THR A 254 8.20 -10.67 -2.78
CA THR A 254 9.08 -10.66 -1.60
C THR A 254 8.43 -11.44 -0.46
N VAL A 255 7.14 -11.19 -0.17
CA VAL A 255 6.43 -11.92 0.89
C VAL A 255 6.46 -13.43 0.59
N MET A 256 6.16 -13.85 -0.65
CA MET A 256 6.09 -15.28 -0.99
C MET A 256 7.47 -15.94 -0.91
N LEU A 257 8.52 -15.29 -1.41
CA LEU A 257 9.90 -15.81 -1.31
C LEU A 257 10.34 -15.94 0.17
N LEU A 258 10.03 -14.96 1.01
CA LEU A 258 10.38 -15.04 2.44
C LEU A 258 9.58 -16.12 3.16
N ARG A 259 8.29 -16.25 2.84
CA ARG A 259 7.42 -17.28 3.44
C ARG A 259 7.87 -18.69 3.05
N SER A 260 8.32 -18.90 1.82
CA SER A 260 8.83 -20.22 1.39
C SER A 260 10.08 -20.62 2.19
N GLU A 261 10.87 -19.65 2.66
CA GLU A 261 12.02 -19.85 3.53
C GLU A 261 11.64 -19.92 5.03
N GLY A 262 10.33 -19.95 5.35
CA GLY A 262 9.85 -20.01 6.73
C GLY A 262 10.00 -18.71 7.51
N ILE A 263 10.17 -17.58 6.82
CA ILE A 263 10.31 -16.27 7.44
C ILE A 263 8.94 -15.57 7.42
N PRO A 264 8.35 -15.23 8.60
CA PRO A 264 7.05 -14.59 8.61
C PRO A 264 7.09 -13.22 7.98
N ALA A 265 6.26 -13.02 6.96
CA ALA A 265 6.18 -11.77 6.21
C ALA A 265 4.71 -11.49 5.85
N ARG A 266 4.37 -10.18 5.69
CA ARG A 266 3.03 -9.77 5.29
C ARG A 266 3.07 -8.62 4.30
N TYR A 267 2.04 -8.55 3.48
CA TYR A 267 1.90 -7.54 2.43
C TYR A 267 1.26 -6.28 3.04
N VAL A 268 1.77 -5.11 2.67
CA VAL A 268 1.32 -3.82 3.21
C VAL A 268 0.97 -2.88 2.08
N THR A 269 -0.12 -2.12 2.26
CA THR A 269 -0.50 -1.05 1.34
C THR A 269 -0.52 0.29 2.07
N GLY A 270 -0.27 1.34 1.32
CA GLY A 270 -0.28 2.70 1.83
C GLY A 270 0.27 3.69 0.83
N TYR A 271 1.05 4.62 1.32
CA TYR A 271 1.67 5.66 0.49
C TYR A 271 3.13 5.83 0.86
N ALA A 272 3.95 6.07 -0.13
CA ALA A 272 5.33 6.52 0.03
C ALA A 272 5.35 7.93 0.68
N PRO A 273 6.49 8.42 1.16
CA PRO A 273 6.56 9.65 1.97
C PRO A 273 5.91 10.90 1.39
N GLY A 274 5.82 11.04 0.07
CA GLY A 274 5.32 12.26 -0.54
C GLY A 274 6.42 13.33 -0.63
N GLU A 275 6.03 14.56 -0.97
CA GLU A 275 6.98 15.65 -1.21
C GLU A 275 6.85 16.74 -0.14
N ALA A 276 7.98 17.31 0.26
CA ALA A 276 8.00 18.46 1.18
C ALA A 276 7.31 19.66 0.50
N THR A 277 6.42 20.34 1.24
CA THR A 277 5.72 21.51 0.70
C THR A 277 6.54 22.77 0.90
N ALA A 278 6.42 23.73 0.00
CA ALA A 278 7.06 25.04 0.12
C ALA A 278 6.36 25.98 1.11
N ASP A 279 5.15 25.63 1.53
CA ASP A 279 4.28 26.51 2.31
C ASP A 279 4.60 26.51 3.82
N ALA A 280 5.14 25.42 4.33
CA ALA A 280 5.47 25.28 5.75
C ALA A 280 6.59 24.26 5.95
N ASP A 281 7.44 24.51 6.93
CA ASP A 281 8.49 23.57 7.34
C ASP A 281 7.84 22.28 7.89
N ASP A 282 8.51 21.16 7.71
CA ASP A 282 8.11 19.85 8.22
C ASP A 282 6.68 19.44 7.77
N THR A 283 6.32 19.81 6.54
CA THR A 283 5.01 19.50 5.96
C THR A 283 5.18 18.77 4.63
N TYR A 284 4.48 17.67 4.47
CA TYR A 284 4.61 16.77 3.31
C TYR A 284 3.23 16.56 2.66
N ALA A 285 3.15 16.77 1.37
CA ALA A 285 1.94 16.49 0.58
C ALA A 285 2.03 15.07 0.04
N VAL A 286 1.02 14.26 0.34
CA VAL A 286 0.91 12.89 -0.16
C VAL A 286 -0.20 12.86 -1.21
N ARG A 287 0.16 12.43 -2.40
CA ARG A 287 -0.72 12.44 -3.58
C ARG A 287 -1.13 11.01 -3.98
N ALA A 288 -2.10 10.89 -4.86
CA ALA A 288 -2.51 9.58 -5.38
C ALA A 288 -1.33 8.84 -6.04
N VAL A 289 -0.46 9.57 -6.72
CA VAL A 289 0.75 9.02 -7.36
C VAL A 289 1.69 8.35 -6.36
N ASN A 290 1.64 8.71 -5.08
CA ASN A 290 2.47 8.10 -4.02
C ASN A 290 1.88 6.79 -3.48
N ALA A 291 0.76 6.29 -4.01
CA ALA A 291 0.22 4.98 -3.60
C ALA A 291 1.30 3.91 -3.76
N HIS A 292 1.49 3.10 -2.73
CA HIS A 292 2.64 2.21 -2.64
C HIS A 292 2.32 0.93 -1.86
N ALA A 293 3.08 -0.11 -2.15
CA ALA A 293 3.03 -1.38 -1.44
C ALA A 293 4.44 -1.79 -1.01
N TRP A 294 4.53 -2.45 0.14
CA TRP A 294 5.80 -2.96 0.66
C TRP A 294 5.57 -4.22 1.50
N THR A 295 6.64 -4.74 2.06
CA THR A 295 6.62 -5.92 2.91
C THR A 295 6.89 -5.52 4.36
N GLU A 296 6.25 -6.18 5.31
CA GLU A 296 6.68 -6.17 6.71
C GLU A 296 7.15 -7.58 7.08
N VAL A 297 8.33 -7.68 7.68
CA VAL A 297 8.96 -8.94 8.06
C VAL A 297 9.05 -9.02 9.58
N TYR A 298 8.70 -10.17 10.15
CA TYR A 298 8.78 -10.36 11.59
C TYR A 298 10.16 -10.85 12.00
N PHE A 299 10.82 -10.11 12.87
CA PHE A 299 12.10 -10.50 13.45
C PHE A 299 11.93 -10.81 14.93
N SER A 300 12.37 -11.99 15.34
CA SER A 300 12.25 -12.46 16.73
C SER A 300 12.87 -11.47 17.71
N GLY A 301 12.09 -11.04 18.71
CA GLY A 301 12.53 -10.05 19.70
C GLY A 301 12.35 -8.60 19.27
N HIS A 302 12.09 -8.34 18.00
CA HIS A 302 11.95 -6.98 17.46
C HIS A 302 10.54 -6.68 16.90
N GLY A 303 9.80 -7.72 16.52
CA GLY A 303 8.47 -7.55 15.94
C GLY A 303 8.54 -7.30 14.44
N TRP A 304 7.53 -6.60 13.91
CA TRP A 304 7.40 -6.32 12.48
C TRP A 304 8.28 -5.15 12.05
N VAL A 305 9.06 -5.35 11.01
CA VAL A 305 9.99 -4.35 10.45
C VAL A 305 9.62 -4.11 8.99
N PRO A 306 9.34 -2.87 8.58
CA PRO A 306 9.07 -2.57 7.17
C PRO A 306 10.31 -2.81 6.30
N VAL A 307 10.08 -3.43 5.14
CA VAL A 307 11.10 -3.72 4.12
C VAL A 307 10.49 -3.36 2.76
N ASP A 308 11.03 -2.37 2.10
CA ASP A 308 10.57 -1.98 0.77
C ASP A 308 11.48 -2.59 -0.30
N PRO A 309 10.99 -3.56 -1.09
CA PRO A 309 11.81 -4.15 -2.16
C PRO A 309 11.85 -3.30 -3.44
N THR A 310 11.14 -2.18 -3.47
CA THR A 310 11.06 -1.32 -4.66
C THR A 310 12.29 -0.41 -4.75
N PRO A 311 13.01 -0.39 -5.88
CA PRO A 311 14.14 0.52 -6.03
C PRO A 311 13.74 1.98 -5.81
N SER A 312 14.25 2.59 -4.75
CA SER A 312 13.78 3.90 -4.28
C SER A 312 14.05 5.04 -5.26
N GLU A 313 15.19 5.00 -5.97
CA GLU A 313 15.54 6.03 -6.97
C GLU A 313 14.62 5.97 -8.18
N GLU A 314 14.29 4.77 -8.64
CA GLU A 314 13.38 4.56 -9.77
C GLU A 314 11.95 5.00 -9.42
N ARG A 315 11.49 4.63 -8.23
CA ARG A 315 10.17 5.01 -7.72
C ARG A 315 10.03 6.54 -7.61
N VAL A 316 10.97 7.20 -6.96
CA VAL A 316 10.95 8.67 -6.78
C VAL A 316 11.00 9.37 -8.14
N THR A 317 11.81 8.85 -9.08
CA THR A 317 11.88 9.38 -10.44
C THR A 317 10.52 9.27 -11.14
N ALA A 318 9.89 8.09 -11.09
CA ALA A 318 8.59 7.85 -11.72
C ALA A 318 7.48 8.72 -11.11
N GLU A 319 7.47 8.89 -9.78
CA GLU A 319 6.52 9.77 -9.08
C GLU A 319 6.69 11.23 -9.52
N THR A 320 7.94 11.71 -9.58
CA THR A 320 8.27 13.09 -9.99
C THR A 320 7.85 13.34 -11.43
N GLU A 321 8.17 12.42 -12.34
CA GLU A 321 7.78 12.53 -13.75
C GLU A 321 6.26 12.56 -13.91
N ALA A 322 5.53 11.76 -13.16
CA ALA A 322 4.07 11.75 -13.18
C ALA A 322 3.51 13.10 -12.70
N ILE A 323 4.03 13.67 -11.61
CA ILE A 323 3.61 14.98 -11.10
C ILE A 323 3.91 16.08 -12.15
N ASP A 324 5.09 16.12 -12.72
CA ASP A 324 5.49 17.07 -13.76
C ASP A 324 4.57 17.03 -15.00
N UNK A 325 4.22 15.99 -15.15
CA UNK A 325 3.43 15.80 -16.22
C UNK A 325 2.14 16.40 -16.11
N PHE A 326 1.60 16.35 -15.05
CA PHE A 326 0.36 17.02 -14.77
C PHE A 326 0.50 18.54 -14.74
N ASP A 327 1.48 19.05 -14.10
CA ASP A 327 1.76 20.50 -14.02
C ASP A 327 1.94 21.12 -15.41
N HIS A 328 2.57 20.42 -16.33
CA HIS A 328 2.79 20.92 -17.70
C HIS A 328 1.60 20.64 -18.63
N GLY A 329 0.88 19.54 -18.42
CA GLY A 329 -0.32 19.17 -19.17
C GLY A 329 -1.49 20.12 -18.90
N GLY A 330 -1.72 20.46 -17.66
CA GLY A 330 -2.75 21.40 -17.23
C GLY A 330 -2.55 22.81 -17.81
N ALA A 331 -1.30 23.26 -17.92
CA ALA A 331 -0.96 24.55 -18.53
C ALA A 331 -1.28 24.59 -20.03
N ALA A 332 -1.05 23.48 -20.74
CA ALA A 332 -1.33 23.39 -22.19
C ALA A 332 -2.84 23.36 -22.47
N GLU A 333 -3.63 22.74 -21.64
CA GLU A 333 -5.09 22.68 -21.78
C GLU A 333 -5.75 24.03 -21.44
N SER A 334 -5.27 24.69 -20.38
CA SER A 334 -5.73 26.03 -20.01
C SER A 334 -5.43 27.06 -21.12
N ALA A 335 -4.26 26.95 -21.76
CA ALA A 335 -3.91 27.80 -22.89
C ALA A 335 -4.80 27.56 -24.11
N ARG A 336 -5.27 26.33 -24.34
CA ARG A 336 -6.18 26.01 -25.45
C ARG A 336 -7.60 26.55 -25.22
N VAL A 337 -8.07 26.57 -23.97
CA VAL A 337 -9.40 27.12 -23.62
C VAL A 337 -9.41 28.65 -23.76
N VAL A 338 -8.33 29.34 -23.39
CA VAL A 338 -8.22 30.79 -23.53
C VAL A 338 -8.09 31.21 -24.99
N GLY A 339 -7.43 30.39 -25.84
CA GLY A 339 -7.25 30.65 -27.25
C GLY A 339 -8.53 30.56 -28.11
N ARG A 340 -9.51 29.76 -27.68
CA ARG A 340 -10.77 29.56 -28.42
C ARG A 340 -11.80 30.69 -28.26
N ASN A 341 -11.65 31.54 -27.25
CA ASN A 341 -12.62 32.61 -26.98
C ASN A 341 -12.29 33.97 -27.64
N ARG A 342 -11.24 34.03 -28.49
CA ARG A 342 -10.79 35.31 -29.07
C ARG A 342 -11.03 35.52 -30.57
N THR A 343 -11.69 34.58 -31.24
CA THR A 343 -12.05 34.77 -32.65
C THR A 343 -13.50 34.39 -32.87
N ASP A 344 -14.40 35.34 -32.61
CA ASP A 344 -15.65 35.50 -33.38
C ASP A 344 -16.47 36.70 -32.84
N ARG A 345 -16.21 37.85 -33.43
CA ARG A 345 -17.21 38.90 -33.56
C ARG A 345 -16.90 39.70 -34.86
N PRO A 346 -17.93 39.85 -35.74
CA PRO A 346 -17.79 40.64 -36.96
C PRO A 346 -17.67 42.14 -36.74
#